data_e85bccda45901f1bc74d4994d38cbae7
#
_entry.id   e85bccda45901f1bc74d4994d38cbae7
#
_cell.length_a   1.000
_cell.length_b   1.000
_cell.length_c   1.000
_cell.angle_alpha   90.00
_cell.angle_beta   90.00
_cell.angle_gamma   90.00
#
_symmetry.space_group_name_H-M   'P 1'
#
loop_
_entity.id
_entity.type
_entity.pdbx_description
1 polymer ?
#
loop_
_entity_poly.entity_id
_entity_poly.type
_entity_poly.pdbx_seq_one_letter_code
_entity_poly.pdbx_strand_id
1 'polypeptide(L)'
;MRHIISLLLENEAGALSRVAGLFSARGYNIESLTVSPTEDATLSRMTIVTAGSDEVIEQITKQLNKLIDVVKVIDLSDGDHIERELMLVKVRAVGKDREEMKRMADIFHGRIIDVTDKDYTIELTGTGSELDAFLKAIDRAVILETVRTGASGIGRGERVLRV
;
A
#
# COMPACT_ATOMS: atom_id res chain seq x y z
N MET A 1 -11.03 11.49 7.08
CA MET A 1 -10.58 11.60 5.68
C MET A 1 -9.28 10.85 5.51
N ARG A 2 -9.18 10.08 4.42
CA ARG A 2 -7.97 9.31 4.12
C ARG A 2 -6.89 10.21 3.54
N HIS A 3 -5.66 10.07 4.03
CA HIS A 3 -4.50 10.75 3.50
C HIS A 3 -3.38 9.76 3.19
N ILE A 4 -2.63 10.05 2.14
CA ILE A 4 -1.46 9.26 1.77
C ILE A 4 -0.22 10.16 1.89
N ILE A 5 0.65 9.80 2.81
CA ILE A 5 1.84 10.57 3.16
C ILE A 5 3.07 9.80 2.70
N SER A 6 3.93 10.47 1.98
CA SER A 6 5.19 9.88 1.52
C SER A 6 6.37 10.59 2.15
N LEU A 7 7.37 9.82 2.55
CA LEU A 7 8.55 10.41 3.16
C LEU A 7 9.83 9.69 2.73
N LEU A 8 10.90 10.48 2.70
CA LEU A 8 12.25 9.97 2.59
C LEU A 8 12.86 9.97 3.99
N LEU A 9 13.46 8.85 4.35
CA LEU A 9 14.13 8.70 5.63
C LEU A 9 15.47 8.02 5.44
N GLU A 10 16.37 8.25 6.39
CA GLU A 10 17.66 7.59 6.39
C GLU A 10 17.47 6.09 6.59
N ASN A 11 18.16 5.28 5.80
CA ASN A 11 18.13 3.83 5.88
C ASN A 11 19.00 3.36 7.05
N GLU A 12 18.55 3.68 8.25
CA GLU A 12 19.24 3.40 9.51
C GLU A 12 18.43 2.45 10.37
N ALA A 13 19.11 1.70 11.20
CA ALA A 13 18.45 0.83 12.18
C ALA A 13 17.58 1.67 13.12
N GLY A 14 16.34 1.27 13.30
CA GLY A 14 15.40 1.94 14.19
C GLY A 14 14.63 3.10 13.57
N ALA A 15 14.95 3.54 12.35
CA ALA A 15 14.21 4.64 11.70
C ALA A 15 12.73 4.30 11.53
N LEU A 16 12.40 3.11 11.03
CA LEU A 16 11.02 2.63 10.90
C LEU A 16 10.33 2.59 12.27
N SER A 17 11.02 2.08 13.28
CA SER A 17 10.49 1.96 14.64
C SER A 17 10.14 3.34 15.22
N ARG A 18 10.97 4.35 14.97
CA ARG A 18 10.71 5.71 15.44
C ARG A 18 9.50 6.34 14.75
N VAL A 19 9.34 6.13 13.45
CA VAL A 19 8.15 6.60 12.72
C VAL A 19 6.88 5.91 13.24
N ALA A 20 6.90 4.58 13.31
CA ALA A 20 5.75 3.82 13.81
C ALA A 20 5.42 4.16 15.26
N GLY A 21 6.44 4.36 16.08
CA GLY A 21 6.30 4.75 17.49
C GLY A 21 5.64 6.11 17.66
N LEU A 22 5.94 7.05 16.77
CA LEU A 22 5.30 8.36 16.78
C LEU A 22 3.78 8.25 16.58
N PHE A 23 3.34 7.43 15.62
CA PHE A 23 1.93 7.19 15.38
C PHE A 23 1.27 6.51 16.60
N SER A 24 1.91 5.47 17.13
CA SER A 24 1.42 4.74 18.29
C SER A 24 1.29 5.61 19.52
N ALA A 25 2.29 6.42 19.82
CA ALA A 25 2.32 7.26 21.02
C ALA A 25 1.23 8.32 21.03
N ARG A 26 0.79 8.75 19.85
CA ARG A 26 -0.24 9.78 19.69
C ARG A 26 -1.62 9.23 19.34
N GLY A 27 -1.74 7.90 19.26
CA GLY A 27 -3.01 7.26 18.92
C GLY A 27 -3.46 7.45 17.48
N TYR A 28 -2.54 7.81 16.58
CA TYR A 28 -2.85 7.91 15.16
C TYR A 28 -2.92 6.51 14.54
N ASN A 29 -3.88 6.29 13.65
CA ASN A 29 -4.05 5.02 12.99
C ASN A 29 -3.22 4.93 11.70
N ILE A 30 -2.51 3.83 11.53
CA ILE A 30 -1.85 3.50 10.26
C ILE A 30 -2.68 2.41 9.58
N GLU A 31 -3.31 2.74 8.45
CA GLU A 31 -4.06 1.76 7.66
C GLU A 31 -3.13 0.87 6.86
N SER A 32 -2.07 1.44 6.29
CA SER A 32 -1.03 0.69 5.59
C SER A 32 0.29 1.45 5.62
N LEU A 33 1.37 0.70 5.49
CA LEU A 33 2.72 1.26 5.48
C LEU A 33 3.59 0.39 4.57
N THR A 34 4.25 1.05 3.61
CA THR A 34 5.25 0.40 2.76
C THR A 34 6.57 1.15 2.92
N VAL A 35 7.66 0.41 2.97
CA VAL A 35 9.00 1.01 3.08
C VAL A 35 10.01 0.14 2.34
N SER A 36 10.90 0.78 1.61
CA SER A 36 11.98 0.10 0.90
C SER A 36 13.10 1.10 0.62
N PRO A 37 14.35 0.65 0.52
CA PRO A 37 15.44 1.50 0.05
C PRO A 37 15.14 2.03 -1.35
N THR A 38 15.68 3.21 -1.64
CA THR A 38 15.60 3.81 -2.97
C THR A 38 16.83 3.43 -3.81
N GLU A 39 16.99 4.04 -4.98
CA GLU A 39 18.22 3.92 -5.79
C GLU A 39 19.45 4.44 -5.06
N ASP A 40 19.26 5.30 -4.06
CA ASP A 40 20.28 5.68 -3.11
C ASP A 40 20.13 4.78 -1.88
N ALA A 41 21.07 3.87 -1.67
CA ALA A 41 20.99 2.88 -0.60
C ALA A 41 20.99 3.49 0.81
N THR A 42 21.35 4.75 0.96
CA THR A 42 21.33 5.47 2.25
C THR A 42 19.93 6.00 2.59
N LEU A 43 19.02 6.01 1.62
CA LEU A 43 17.67 6.54 1.76
C LEU A 43 16.62 5.45 1.53
N SER A 44 15.61 5.45 2.38
CA SER A 44 14.40 4.66 2.20
C SER A 44 13.22 5.55 1.88
N ARG A 45 12.31 5.05 1.07
CA ARG A 45 11.03 5.68 0.76
C ARG A 45 9.93 4.95 1.49
N MET A 46 9.13 5.72 2.24
CA MET A 46 7.99 5.17 2.98
C MET A 46 6.71 5.84 2.51
N THR A 47 5.66 5.05 2.33
CA THR A 47 4.31 5.54 2.07
C THR A 47 3.41 5.08 3.20
N ILE A 48 2.75 6.03 3.85
CA ILE A 48 1.83 5.76 4.96
C ILE A 48 0.44 6.20 4.54
N VAL A 49 -0.53 5.31 4.69
CA VAL A 49 -1.95 5.65 4.55
C VAL A 49 -2.53 5.75 5.96
N THR A 50 -3.12 6.90 6.25
CA THR A 50 -3.72 7.18 7.54
C THR A 50 -5.03 7.94 7.33
N ALA A 51 -5.86 8.01 8.36
CA ALA A 51 -7.11 8.76 8.32
C ALA A 51 -7.15 9.72 9.51
N GLY A 52 -7.73 10.88 9.30
CA GLY A 52 -7.87 11.88 10.33
C GLY A 52 -8.38 13.19 9.76
N SER A 53 -8.65 14.15 10.65
CA SER A 53 -8.99 15.50 10.25
C SER A 53 -7.76 16.23 9.69
N ASP A 54 -7.98 17.33 9.00
CA ASP A 54 -6.88 18.14 8.47
C ASP A 54 -5.92 18.61 9.57
N GLU A 55 -6.45 18.91 10.75
CA GLU A 55 -5.64 19.29 11.92
C GLU A 55 -4.74 18.15 12.39
N VAL A 56 -5.26 16.91 12.42
CA VAL A 56 -4.50 15.73 12.81
C VAL A 56 -3.39 15.45 11.79
N ILE A 57 -3.71 15.56 10.51
CA ILE A 57 -2.72 15.33 9.43
C ILE A 57 -1.61 16.39 9.49
N GLU A 58 -1.96 17.65 9.75
CA GLU A 58 -0.98 18.71 9.93
C GLU A 58 -0.04 18.41 11.09
N GLN A 59 -0.57 17.95 12.21
CA GLN A 59 0.23 17.56 13.37
C GLN A 59 1.15 16.38 13.06
N ILE A 60 0.64 15.36 12.36
CA ILE A 60 1.44 14.22 11.92
C ILE A 60 2.64 14.69 11.10
N THR A 61 2.39 15.56 10.11
CA THR A 61 3.44 16.08 9.23
C THR A 61 4.49 16.86 10.02
N LYS A 62 4.06 17.71 10.93
CA LYS A 62 4.97 18.47 11.80
C LYS A 62 5.82 17.57 12.68
N GLN A 63 5.22 16.54 13.27
CA GLN A 63 5.93 15.61 14.14
C GLN A 63 6.93 14.75 13.36
N LEU A 64 6.55 14.31 12.16
CA LEU A 64 7.46 13.55 11.28
C LEU A 64 8.69 14.38 10.93
N ASN A 65 8.50 15.67 10.62
CA ASN A 65 9.61 16.56 10.28
C ASN A 65 10.58 16.79 11.44
N LYS A 66 10.17 16.51 12.66
CA LYS A 66 11.04 16.63 13.85
C LYS A 66 11.90 15.40 14.09
N LEU A 67 11.59 14.26 13.47
CA LEU A 67 12.39 13.05 13.62
C LEU A 67 13.71 13.21 12.86
N ILE A 68 14.82 12.90 13.53
CA ILE A 68 16.16 13.07 12.96
C ILE A 68 16.36 12.25 11.69
N ASP A 69 15.73 11.09 11.60
CA ASP A 69 15.87 10.19 10.45
C ASP A 69 15.07 10.65 9.24
N VAL A 70 14.08 11.53 9.42
CA VAL A 70 13.20 11.97 8.35
C VAL A 70 13.85 13.11 7.58
N VAL A 71 14.10 12.88 6.30
CA VAL A 71 14.74 13.85 5.42
C VAL A 71 13.72 14.80 4.81
N LYS A 72 12.59 14.24 4.35
CA LYS A 72 11.54 15.02 3.69
C LYS A 72 10.21 14.31 3.78
N VAL A 73 9.13 15.09 3.89
CA VAL A 73 7.74 14.59 3.97
C VAL A 73 6.89 15.34 2.96
N ILE A 74 5.97 14.63 2.31
CA ILE A 74 4.96 15.22 1.44
C ILE A 74 3.62 14.52 1.67
N ASP A 75 2.54 15.29 1.75
CA ASP A 75 1.19 14.74 1.68
C ASP A 75 0.78 14.66 0.21
N LEU A 76 0.76 13.47 -0.34
CA LEU A 76 0.41 13.24 -1.74
C LEU A 76 -1.05 13.55 -2.03
N SER A 77 -1.91 13.50 -1.02
CA SER A 77 -3.34 13.80 -1.15
C SER A 77 -3.62 15.25 -1.53
N ASP A 78 -2.66 16.16 -1.30
CA ASP A 78 -2.80 17.58 -1.61
C ASP A 78 -2.65 17.89 -3.10
N GLY A 79 -2.44 16.90 -3.94
CA GLY A 79 -2.28 17.13 -5.38
C GLY A 79 -2.39 15.85 -6.17
N ASP A 80 -2.17 15.98 -7.48
CA ASP A 80 -2.21 14.83 -8.37
C ASP A 80 -1.09 13.86 -8.06
N HIS A 81 -1.45 12.61 -7.89
CA HIS A 81 -0.50 11.56 -7.58
C HIS A 81 -1.00 10.23 -8.13
N ILE A 82 -0.12 9.24 -8.10
CA ILE A 82 -0.41 7.87 -8.52
C ILE A 82 -0.25 6.98 -7.29
N GLU A 83 -1.23 6.12 -7.06
CA GLU A 83 -1.18 5.08 -6.05
C GLU A 83 -1.28 3.72 -6.70
N ARG A 84 -0.49 2.78 -6.23
CA ARG A 84 -0.61 1.38 -6.63
C ARG A 84 -0.34 0.48 -5.44
N GLU A 85 -1.07 -0.62 -5.44
CA GLU A 85 -0.94 -1.65 -4.43
C GLU A 85 -0.88 -3.00 -5.13
N LEU A 86 -0.10 -3.93 -4.60
CA LEU A 86 -0.06 -5.30 -5.10
C LEU A 86 -0.82 -6.20 -4.14
N MET A 87 -1.62 -7.10 -4.69
CA MET A 87 -2.36 -8.11 -3.93
C MET A 87 -2.11 -9.49 -4.50
N LEU A 88 -1.90 -10.46 -3.63
CA LEU A 88 -1.86 -11.88 -3.96
C LEU A 88 -3.06 -12.53 -3.30
N VAL A 89 -3.86 -13.24 -4.10
CA VAL A 89 -5.05 -13.94 -3.61
C VAL A 89 -4.97 -15.40 -4.01
N LYS A 90 -5.05 -16.28 -3.04
CA LYS A 90 -5.19 -17.69 -3.30
C LYS A 90 -6.67 -18.05 -3.27
N VAL A 91 -7.16 -18.63 -4.33
CA VAL A 91 -8.57 -18.99 -4.49
C VAL A 91 -8.71 -20.47 -4.78
N ARG A 92 -9.76 -21.06 -4.23
CA ARG A 92 -10.13 -22.43 -4.59
C ARG A 92 -10.58 -22.46 -6.06
N ALA A 93 -10.03 -23.38 -6.83
CA ALA A 93 -10.28 -23.47 -8.27
C ALA A 93 -10.51 -24.93 -8.66
N VAL A 94 -11.67 -25.47 -8.27
CA VAL A 94 -12.12 -26.81 -8.60
C VAL A 94 -13.50 -26.74 -9.26
N GLY A 95 -13.76 -27.64 -10.19
CA GLY A 95 -15.05 -27.70 -10.87
C GLY A 95 -15.39 -26.39 -11.56
N LYS A 96 -16.58 -25.85 -11.28
CA LYS A 96 -17.08 -24.60 -11.86
C LYS A 96 -16.26 -23.38 -11.44
N ASP A 97 -15.70 -23.41 -10.25
CA ASP A 97 -14.91 -22.29 -9.72
C ASP A 97 -13.64 -22.07 -10.55
N ARG A 98 -13.12 -23.12 -11.18
CA ARG A 98 -11.88 -23.03 -11.95
C ARG A 98 -11.98 -22.06 -13.13
N GLU A 99 -13.02 -22.20 -13.94
CA GLU A 99 -13.26 -21.29 -15.06
C GLU A 99 -13.70 -19.90 -14.59
N GLU A 100 -14.52 -19.85 -13.54
CA GLU A 100 -14.99 -18.60 -12.97
C GLU A 100 -13.84 -17.75 -12.45
N MET A 101 -12.90 -18.35 -11.73
CA MET A 101 -11.75 -17.61 -11.19
C MET A 101 -10.82 -17.13 -12.30
N LYS A 102 -10.65 -17.90 -13.36
CA LYS A 102 -9.89 -17.47 -14.53
C LYS A 102 -10.58 -16.27 -15.19
N ARG A 103 -11.90 -16.34 -15.38
CA ARG A 103 -12.68 -15.27 -15.97
C ARG A 103 -12.58 -14.00 -15.14
N MET A 104 -12.69 -14.09 -13.82
CA MET A 104 -12.57 -12.94 -12.92
C MET A 104 -11.17 -12.34 -12.96
N ALA A 105 -10.13 -13.16 -12.99
CA ALA A 105 -8.76 -12.68 -13.13
C ALA A 105 -8.60 -11.86 -14.41
N ASP A 106 -9.14 -12.36 -15.53
CA ASP A 106 -9.05 -11.68 -16.82
C ASP A 106 -9.81 -10.35 -16.81
N ILE A 107 -11.02 -10.32 -16.24
CA ILE A 107 -11.83 -9.10 -16.15
C ILE A 107 -11.11 -7.98 -15.40
N PHE A 108 -10.46 -8.33 -14.31
CA PHE A 108 -9.75 -7.36 -13.45
C PHE A 108 -8.28 -7.18 -13.84
N HIS A 109 -7.86 -7.76 -14.98
CA HIS A 109 -6.48 -7.67 -15.48
C HIS A 109 -5.45 -8.25 -14.51
N GLY A 110 -5.86 -9.23 -13.73
CA GLY A 110 -4.97 -9.99 -12.86
C GLY A 110 -4.23 -11.08 -13.63
N ARG A 111 -3.21 -11.63 -12.99
CA ARG A 111 -2.41 -12.71 -13.55
C ARG A 111 -2.51 -13.92 -12.64
N ILE A 112 -2.72 -15.08 -13.21
CA ILE A 112 -2.64 -16.33 -12.48
C ILE A 112 -1.16 -16.72 -12.47
N ILE A 113 -0.52 -16.65 -11.31
CA ILE A 113 0.92 -16.86 -11.17
C ILE A 113 1.28 -18.25 -10.65
N ASP A 114 0.31 -18.95 -10.10
CA ASP A 114 0.49 -20.34 -9.67
C ASP A 114 -0.81 -21.10 -9.86
N VAL A 115 -0.68 -22.36 -10.26
CA VAL A 115 -1.80 -23.23 -10.58
C VAL A 115 -1.54 -24.61 -9.97
N THR A 116 -2.49 -25.09 -9.17
CA THR A 116 -2.52 -26.51 -8.74
C THR A 116 -3.83 -27.11 -9.22
N ASP A 117 -4.04 -28.38 -8.96
CA ASP A 117 -5.31 -29.05 -9.29
C ASP A 117 -6.48 -28.55 -8.43
N LYS A 118 -6.22 -27.83 -7.33
CA LYS A 118 -7.23 -27.37 -6.37
C LYS A 118 -7.35 -25.86 -6.26
N ASP A 119 -6.32 -25.11 -6.62
CA ASP A 119 -6.30 -23.67 -6.41
C ASP A 119 -5.51 -22.91 -7.46
N TYR A 120 -5.78 -21.61 -7.50
CA TYR A 120 -4.99 -20.62 -8.23
C TYR A 120 -4.45 -19.60 -7.24
N THR A 121 -3.26 -19.07 -7.53
CA THR A 121 -2.80 -17.82 -6.91
C THR A 121 -2.85 -16.72 -7.96
N ILE A 122 -3.59 -15.65 -7.65
CA ILE A 122 -3.83 -14.54 -8.57
C ILE A 122 -3.10 -13.31 -8.04
N GLU A 123 -2.36 -12.64 -8.94
CA GLU A 123 -1.68 -11.38 -8.65
C GLU A 123 -2.45 -10.25 -9.30
N LEU A 124 -2.79 -9.22 -8.53
CA LEU A 124 -3.39 -7.99 -9.04
C LEU A 124 -2.60 -6.79 -8.55
N THR A 125 -2.47 -5.82 -9.44
CA THR A 125 -1.90 -4.51 -9.11
C THR A 125 -2.90 -3.44 -9.52
N GLY A 126 -3.16 -2.50 -8.63
CA GLY A 126 -4.12 -1.42 -8.90
C GLY A 126 -4.25 -0.49 -7.71
N THR A 127 -5.26 0.35 -7.73
CA THR A 127 -5.61 1.16 -6.58
C THR A 127 -6.26 0.27 -5.51
N GLY A 128 -6.28 0.74 -4.26
CA GLY A 128 -6.94 -0.02 -3.19
C GLY A 128 -8.39 -0.33 -3.50
N SER A 129 -9.12 0.61 -4.11
CA SER A 129 -10.52 0.40 -4.49
C SER A 129 -10.69 -0.63 -5.61
N GLU A 130 -9.77 -0.69 -6.56
CA GLU A 130 -9.78 -1.74 -7.61
C GLU A 130 -9.57 -3.12 -7.01
N LEU A 131 -8.65 -3.24 -6.06
CA LEU A 131 -8.39 -4.52 -5.37
C LEU A 131 -9.59 -4.94 -4.51
N ASP A 132 -10.20 -3.98 -3.81
CA ASP A 132 -11.42 -4.22 -3.03
C ASP A 132 -12.56 -4.68 -3.93
N ALA A 133 -12.69 -4.10 -5.12
CA ALA A 133 -13.72 -4.48 -6.08
C ALA A 133 -13.55 -5.93 -6.54
N PHE A 134 -12.32 -6.38 -6.75
CA PHE A 134 -12.05 -7.77 -7.10
C PHE A 134 -12.51 -8.71 -5.98
N LEU A 135 -12.13 -8.41 -4.74
CA LEU A 135 -12.53 -9.25 -3.60
C LEU A 135 -14.04 -9.30 -3.39
N LYS A 136 -14.74 -8.21 -3.70
CA LYS A 136 -16.21 -8.18 -3.62
C LYS A 136 -16.89 -8.93 -4.77
N ALA A 137 -16.25 -8.97 -5.93
CA ALA A 137 -16.81 -9.61 -7.12
C ALA A 137 -16.75 -11.13 -7.08
N ILE A 138 -15.85 -11.72 -6.32
CA ILE A 138 -15.72 -13.17 -6.17
C ILE A 138 -16.43 -13.64 -4.92
N ASP A 139 -16.86 -14.92 -4.94
CA ASP A 139 -17.49 -15.53 -3.76
C ASP A 139 -16.45 -15.65 -2.64
N ARG A 140 -16.81 -15.10 -1.48
CA ARG A 140 -15.96 -15.14 -0.29
C ARG A 140 -15.55 -16.57 0.10
N ALA A 141 -16.40 -17.54 -0.18
CA ALA A 141 -16.13 -18.95 0.12
C ALA A 141 -14.95 -19.53 -0.65
N VAL A 142 -14.60 -18.96 -1.81
CA VAL A 142 -13.46 -19.45 -2.58
C VAL A 142 -12.13 -18.81 -2.18
N ILE A 143 -12.15 -17.76 -1.40
CA ILE A 143 -10.92 -17.07 -0.96
C ILE A 143 -10.27 -17.89 0.16
N LEU A 144 -9.07 -18.39 -0.11
CA LEU A 144 -8.31 -19.17 0.86
C LEU A 144 -7.37 -18.29 1.68
N GLU A 145 -6.76 -17.30 1.02
CA GLU A 145 -5.75 -16.44 1.66
C GLU A 145 -5.56 -15.18 0.82
N THR A 146 -5.34 -14.07 1.48
CA THR A 146 -5.07 -12.78 0.83
C THR A 146 -3.88 -12.09 1.47
N VAL A 147 -2.98 -11.57 0.63
CA VAL A 147 -1.86 -10.75 1.06
C VAL A 147 -1.89 -9.44 0.28
N ARG A 148 -1.78 -8.32 0.98
CA ARG A 148 -1.72 -6.99 0.36
C ARG A 148 -0.50 -6.25 0.86
N THR A 149 0.16 -5.53 -0.03
CA THR A 149 1.32 -4.72 0.33
C THR A 149 0.95 -3.41 1.04
N GLY A 150 -0.25 -2.91 0.79
CA GLY A 150 -0.58 -1.52 1.07
C GLY A 150 -0.18 -0.62 -0.09
N ALA A 151 -0.65 0.61 -0.08
CA ALA A 151 -0.44 1.54 -1.18
C ALA A 151 0.97 2.12 -1.20
N SER A 152 1.57 2.16 -2.38
CA SER A 152 2.74 2.98 -2.67
C SER A 152 2.27 4.18 -3.47
N GLY A 153 2.82 5.35 -3.19
CA GLY A 153 2.41 6.59 -3.85
C GLY A 153 3.57 7.39 -4.40
N ILE A 154 3.31 8.07 -5.49
CA ILE A 154 4.28 8.95 -6.16
C ILE A 154 3.53 10.14 -6.77
N GLY A 155 4.11 11.33 -6.69
CA GLY A 155 3.52 12.51 -7.32
C GLY A 155 3.56 12.43 -8.84
N ARG A 156 2.67 13.17 -9.51
CA ARG A 156 2.67 13.23 -10.96
C ARG A 156 3.57 14.35 -11.47
N GLY A 157 4.17 14.11 -12.64
CA GLY A 157 4.95 15.12 -13.35
C GLY A 157 6.14 15.63 -12.56
N GLU A 158 6.22 16.93 -12.38
CA GLU A 158 7.33 17.59 -11.70
C GLU A 158 7.28 17.49 -10.17
N ARG A 159 6.20 16.96 -9.63
CA ARG A 159 6.00 16.78 -8.18
C ARG A 159 6.84 15.61 -7.69
N VAL A 160 8.06 15.90 -7.32
CA VAL A 160 9.09 14.90 -6.99
C VAL A 160 9.50 15.02 -5.53
N LEU A 161 9.54 13.91 -4.81
CA LEU A 161 10.06 13.85 -3.44
C LEU A 161 11.53 13.42 -3.50
N ARG A 162 12.41 14.38 -3.32
CA ARG A 162 13.85 14.14 -3.31
C ARG A 162 14.57 15.11 -2.38
N VAL A 163 15.79 14.77 -2.04
CA VAL A 163 16.65 15.63 -1.20
C VAL A 163 17.07 16.88 -1.95
#